data_66c2a3c2352b6c4eff45c57cac9cb944
#
_entry.id   66c2a3c2352b6c4eff45c57cac9cb944
#
_cell.length_a   1.000
_cell.length_b   1.000
_cell.length_c   1.000
_cell.angle_alpha   90.00
_cell.angle_beta   90.00
_cell.angle_gamma   90.00
#
_symmetry.space_group_name_H-M   'P 1'
#
loop_
_entity.id
_entity.type
_entity.pdbx_description
1 polymer ?
#
loop_
_entity_poly.entity_id
_entity_poly.type
_entity_poly.pdbx_seq_one_letter_code
_entity_poly.pdbx_strand_id
1 'polypeptide(L)'
;MPILDYVSQTATSISITYADMPANAQLVFVNDTTGAQTPSPSNALGAGGSGSADIAIPSLPGGKYHLLAQSGGQPIAETVPFYLS
;
A
#
# COMPACT_ATOMS: atom_id res chain seq x y z
N MET A 1 11.01 -8.97 -10.01
CA MET A 1 10.67 -7.55 -9.88
C MET A 1 9.42 -7.45 -8.99
N PRO A 2 9.46 -6.70 -7.90
CA PRO A 2 8.28 -6.54 -7.05
C PRO A 2 7.11 -5.89 -7.78
N ILE A 3 5.92 -6.41 -7.52
CA ILE A 3 4.67 -5.92 -8.12
C ILE A 3 3.66 -5.71 -6.99
N LEU A 4 2.91 -4.62 -7.07
CA LEU A 4 1.85 -4.30 -6.13
C LEU A 4 0.64 -3.82 -6.92
N ASP A 5 -0.50 -4.51 -6.78
CA ASP A 5 -1.71 -4.22 -7.53
C ASP A 5 -2.89 -3.95 -6.60
N TYR A 6 -3.63 -2.90 -6.91
CA TYR A 6 -4.89 -2.58 -6.26
C TYR A 6 -5.99 -3.49 -6.84
N VAL A 7 -6.81 -4.06 -5.96
CA VAL A 7 -7.92 -4.93 -6.36
C VAL A 7 -9.26 -4.26 -6.08
N SER A 8 -9.51 -3.91 -4.82
CA SER A 8 -10.78 -3.33 -4.39
C SER A 8 -10.60 -2.64 -3.05
N GLN A 9 -11.66 -1.97 -2.60
CA GLN A 9 -11.63 -1.33 -1.27
C GLN A 9 -13.00 -1.36 -0.62
N THR A 10 -12.98 -1.28 0.71
CA THR A 10 -14.16 -1.04 1.54
C THR A 10 -13.97 0.31 2.25
N ALA A 11 -14.91 0.66 3.12
CA ALA A 11 -14.80 1.90 3.90
C ALA A 11 -13.59 1.89 4.84
N THR A 12 -13.07 0.72 5.22
CA THR A 12 -12.04 0.60 6.25
C THR A 12 -10.76 -0.11 5.78
N SER A 13 -10.78 -0.71 4.59
CA SER A 13 -9.61 -1.47 4.12
C SER A 13 -9.46 -1.42 2.61
N ILE A 14 -8.26 -1.74 2.16
CA ILE A 14 -7.93 -1.87 0.74
C ILE A 14 -7.39 -3.27 0.50
N SER A 15 -7.93 -3.95 -0.51
CA SER A 15 -7.45 -5.28 -0.91
C SER A 15 -6.43 -5.12 -2.04
N ILE A 16 -5.30 -5.76 -1.87
CA ILE A 16 -4.21 -5.73 -2.85
C ILE A 16 -3.71 -7.13 -3.14
N THR A 17 -3.03 -7.29 -4.27
CA THR A 17 -2.20 -8.45 -4.55
C THR A 17 -0.75 -7.99 -4.73
N TYR A 18 0.17 -8.89 -4.47
CA TYR A 18 1.59 -8.59 -4.60
C TYR A 18 2.36 -9.81 -5.09
N ALA A 19 3.52 -9.57 -5.69
CA ALA A 19 4.41 -10.61 -6.18
C ALA A 19 5.86 -10.17 -6.03
N ASP A 20 6.72 -11.14 -5.78
CA ASP A 20 8.18 -10.93 -5.65
C ASP A 20 8.55 -9.87 -4.60
N MET A 21 7.75 -9.76 -3.55
CA MET A 21 8.04 -8.81 -2.47
C MET A 21 9.17 -9.32 -1.60
N PRO A 22 10.14 -8.45 -1.23
CA PRO A 22 11.13 -8.82 -0.23
C PRO A 22 10.49 -8.92 1.16
N ALA A 23 11.12 -9.70 2.02
CA ALA A 23 10.71 -9.76 3.42
C ALA A 23 10.85 -8.37 4.06
N ASN A 24 9.94 -8.04 4.96
CA ASN A 24 9.94 -6.77 5.70
C ASN A 24 9.68 -5.54 4.82
N ALA A 25 9.12 -5.73 3.63
CA ALA A 25 8.64 -4.59 2.84
C ALA A 25 7.52 -3.88 3.59
N GLN A 26 7.51 -2.56 3.53
CA GLN A 26 6.53 -1.74 4.22
C GLN A 26 5.63 -1.05 3.21
N LEU A 27 4.36 -0.86 3.57
CA LEU A 27 3.39 -0.14 2.76
C LEU A 27 3.14 1.24 3.33
N VAL A 28 3.04 2.22 2.44
CA VAL A 28 2.81 3.61 2.79
C VAL A 28 1.68 4.13 1.92
N PHE A 29 0.73 4.85 2.53
CA PHE A 29 -0.30 5.59 1.80
C PHE A 29 0.29 6.93 1.39
N VAL A 30 0.30 7.22 0.10
CA VAL A 30 0.82 8.49 -0.44
C VAL A 30 -0.34 9.31 -0.99
N ASN A 31 -0.50 10.53 -0.45
CA ASN A 31 -1.50 11.47 -0.96
C ASN A 31 -0.99 12.09 -2.27
N ASP A 32 -1.71 11.84 -3.36
CA ASP A 32 -1.27 12.30 -4.69
C ASP A 32 -1.37 13.81 -4.87
N THR A 33 -2.13 14.49 -4.01
CA THR A 33 -2.27 15.96 -4.08
C THR A 33 -1.17 16.67 -3.30
N THR A 34 -0.86 16.18 -2.10
CA THR A 34 0.08 16.85 -1.19
C THR A 34 1.45 16.18 -1.14
N GLY A 35 1.55 14.92 -1.56
CA GLY A 35 2.76 14.12 -1.41
C GLY A 35 2.98 13.57 0.00
N ALA A 36 2.06 13.82 0.92
CA ALA A 36 2.19 13.34 2.29
C ALA A 36 2.15 11.81 2.33
N GLN A 37 3.00 11.23 3.17
CA GLN A 37 3.12 9.78 3.31
C GLN A 37 2.68 9.37 4.71
N THR A 38 1.86 8.32 4.78
CA THR A 38 1.39 7.75 6.04
C THR A 38 1.64 6.25 6.02
N PRO A 39 2.44 5.70 6.96
CA PRO A 39 2.68 4.26 7.00
C PRO A 39 1.39 3.49 7.26
N SER A 40 1.27 2.31 6.70
CA SER A 40 0.14 1.45 7.00
C SER A 40 0.22 1.00 8.47
N PRO A 41 -0.94 0.80 9.13
CA PRO A 41 -0.95 0.46 10.56
C PRO A 41 -0.37 -0.91 10.88
N SER A 42 -0.25 -1.79 9.90
CA SER A 42 0.23 -3.15 10.12
C SER A 42 1.20 -3.56 9.02
N ASN A 43 2.05 -4.54 9.31
CA ASN A 43 2.96 -5.12 8.34
C ASN A 43 2.22 -6.26 7.59
N ALA A 44 1.38 -5.89 6.66
CA ALA A 44 0.50 -6.84 5.98
C ALA A 44 1.24 -7.77 5.01
N LEU A 45 2.43 -7.38 4.56
CA LEU A 45 3.22 -8.19 3.63
C LEU A 45 4.10 -9.22 4.33
N GLY A 46 4.33 -9.07 5.62
CA GLY A 46 5.01 -10.06 6.45
C GLY A 46 6.33 -10.55 5.88
N ALA A 47 6.38 -11.85 5.55
CA ALA A 47 7.58 -12.48 4.99
C ALA A 47 7.80 -12.15 3.51
N GLY A 48 6.90 -11.43 2.89
CA GLY A 48 7.03 -11.10 1.47
C GLY A 48 6.53 -12.21 0.56
N GLY A 49 7.15 -12.34 -0.62
CA GLY A 49 6.74 -13.31 -1.62
C GLY A 49 5.56 -12.83 -2.45
N SER A 50 4.63 -13.74 -2.75
CA SER A 50 3.47 -13.45 -3.58
C SER A 50 2.18 -13.83 -2.85
N GLY A 51 1.14 -13.02 -3.02
CA GLY A 51 -0.14 -13.29 -2.36
C GLY A 51 -1.08 -12.12 -2.44
N SER A 52 -2.04 -12.08 -1.51
CA SER A 52 -2.99 -11.00 -1.36
C SER A 52 -3.10 -10.59 0.10
N ALA A 53 -3.51 -9.35 0.33
CA ALA A 53 -3.65 -8.82 1.67
C ALA A 53 -4.72 -7.73 1.72
N ASP A 54 -5.33 -7.58 2.90
CA ASP A 54 -6.23 -6.47 3.19
C ASP A 54 -5.49 -5.50 4.10
N ILE A 55 -5.38 -4.27 3.66
CA ILE A 55 -4.65 -3.22 4.36
C ILE A 55 -5.64 -2.30 5.03
N ALA A 56 -5.57 -2.18 6.36
CA ALA A 56 -6.42 -1.24 7.08
C ALA A 56 -6.09 0.19 6.67
N ILE A 57 -7.12 0.99 6.42
CA ILE A 57 -6.96 2.41 6.07
C ILE A 57 -6.77 3.19 7.36
N PRO A 58 -5.62 3.88 7.53
CA PRO A 58 -5.44 4.75 8.69
C PRO A 58 -6.35 5.98 8.59
N SER A 59 -6.39 6.78 9.64
CA SER A 59 -7.19 7.99 9.66
C SER A 59 -6.58 9.03 8.69
N LEU A 60 -7.14 9.11 7.49
CA LEU A 60 -6.66 9.99 6.43
C LEU A 60 -7.79 10.86 5.90
N PRO A 61 -7.50 12.11 5.48
CA PRO A 61 -8.50 12.91 4.79
C PRO A 61 -8.86 12.26 3.45
N GLY A 62 -10.07 12.49 2.98
CA GLY A 62 -10.50 12.01 1.69
C GLY A 62 -9.65 12.58 0.56
N GLY A 63 -9.53 11.85 -0.52
CA GLY A 63 -8.77 12.29 -1.67
C GLY A 63 -8.15 11.15 -2.45
N LYS A 64 -7.24 11.51 -3.35
CA LYS A 64 -6.58 10.57 -4.23
C LYS A 64 -5.27 10.09 -3.60
N TYR A 65 -5.11 8.79 -3.51
CA TYR A 65 -3.97 8.14 -2.89
C TYR A 65 -3.45 7.00 -3.75
N HIS A 66 -2.23 6.56 -3.48
CA HIS A 66 -1.75 5.27 -3.94
C HIS A 66 -0.96 4.61 -2.81
N LEU A 67 -0.81 3.29 -2.88
CA LEU A 67 0.06 2.55 -1.97
C LEU A 67 1.43 2.40 -2.59
N LEU A 68 2.43 2.61 -1.76
CA LEU A 68 3.83 2.50 -2.13
C LEU A 68 4.47 1.43 -1.25
N ALA A 69 5.11 0.44 -1.87
CA ALA A 69 5.89 -0.55 -1.13
C ALA A 69 7.34 -0.07 -1.06
N GLN A 70 7.92 -0.15 0.13
CA GLN A 70 9.30 0.28 0.39
C GLN A 70 10.09 -0.85 1.03
N SER A 71 11.36 -0.91 0.70
CA SER A 71 12.32 -1.83 1.34
C SER A 71 13.57 -1.04 1.68
N GLY A 72 13.95 -1.04 2.96
CA GLY A 72 15.08 -0.26 3.43
C GLY A 72 14.96 1.23 3.16
N GLY A 73 13.75 1.77 3.18
CA GLY A 73 13.48 3.17 2.89
C GLY A 73 13.43 3.52 1.39
N GLN A 74 13.59 2.53 0.52
CA GLN A 74 13.57 2.75 -0.93
C GLN A 74 12.26 2.25 -1.53
N PRO A 75 11.60 3.02 -2.41
CA PRO A 75 10.41 2.56 -3.11
C PRO A 75 10.76 1.43 -4.08
N ILE A 76 9.95 0.37 -4.07
CA ILE A 76 10.19 -0.81 -4.93
C ILE A 76 9.00 -1.17 -5.80
N ALA A 77 7.78 -0.74 -5.44
CA ALA A 77 6.56 -0.98 -6.20
C ALA A 77 5.48 -0.01 -5.76
N GLU A 78 4.49 0.24 -6.60
CA GLU A 78 3.36 1.09 -6.24
C GLU A 78 2.10 0.63 -6.96
N THR A 79 0.93 0.97 -6.41
CA THR A 79 -0.35 0.71 -7.03
C THR A 79 -0.73 1.85 -7.98
N VAL A 80 -1.75 1.59 -8.82
CA VAL A 80 -2.46 2.69 -9.50
C VAL A 80 -3.17 3.55 -8.44
N PRO A 81 -3.44 4.82 -8.73
CA PRO A 81 -4.15 5.68 -7.79
C PRO A 81 -5.59 5.21 -7.53
N PHE A 82 -6.07 5.46 -6.31
CA PHE A 82 -7.44 5.18 -5.89
C PHE A 82 -7.93 6.34 -5.01
N TYR A 83 -9.24 6.37 -4.75
CA TYR A 83 -9.84 7.46 -3.98
C TYR A 83 -10.32 6.96 -2.63
N LEU A 84 -10.07 7.76 -1.58
CA LEU A 84 -10.63 7.58 -0.25
C LEU A 84 -11.73 8.62 -0.02
N SER A 85 -12.78 8.18 0.67
CA SER A 85 -13.91 9.07 1.01
C SER A 85 -13.59 9.96 2.20
#